data_7f82e2410d1ee4aafbe3d3ef403fb97e
#
_entry.id   7f82e2410d1ee4aafbe3d3ef403fb97e
#
_cell.length_a   1.000
_cell.length_b   1.000
_cell.length_c   1.000
_cell.angle_alpha   90.00
_cell.angle_beta   90.00
_cell.angle_gamma   90.00
#
_symmetry.space_group_name_H-M   'P 1'
#
loop_
_entity.id
_entity.type
_entity.pdbx_description
1 polymer ?
#
loop_
_entity_poly.entity_id
_entity_poly.type
_entity_poly.pdbx_seq_one_letter_code
_entity_poly.pdbx_strand_id
1 'polypeptide(L)'
;IWSKRLTSKVQMLLRFEGTQILPGDRLPPGGAGGLLINAMNIAPEVEAEFNEWYDKEHIPALAAVPGVLCTRPFRGRSGTRKYVALYHLTSPTVVETSEWKQARQSEWTTRLTPHFRDHLRLVTTQYVRGRS
;
A
#
# COMPACT_ATOMS: atom_id res chain seq x y z
N ILE A 1 -16.19 3.34 1.25
CA ILE A 1 -15.95 4.61 1.94
C ILE A 1 -15.05 4.43 3.14
N TRP A 2 -14.15 5.35 3.32
CA TRP A 2 -13.25 5.33 4.45
C TRP A 2 -13.97 5.55 5.76
N SER A 3 -13.63 4.75 6.73
CA SER A 3 -14.00 5.01 8.09
C SER A 3 -13.13 6.16 8.61
N LYS A 4 -13.76 7.14 9.25
CA LYS A 4 -13.00 8.21 9.90
C LYS A 4 -12.05 7.64 10.94
N ARG A 5 -12.52 6.61 11.66
CA ARG A 5 -11.70 5.96 12.67
C ARG A 5 -10.44 5.35 12.06
N LEU A 6 -10.60 4.69 10.92
CA LEU A 6 -9.44 4.07 10.27
C LEU A 6 -8.48 5.13 9.78
N THR A 7 -8.99 6.21 9.19
CA THR A 7 -8.13 7.30 8.71
C THR A 7 -7.35 7.92 9.86
N SER A 8 -8.01 8.17 10.98
CA SER A 8 -7.33 8.73 12.15
C SER A 8 -6.27 7.81 12.68
N LYS A 9 -6.57 6.49 12.69
CA LYS A 9 -5.61 5.51 13.17
C LYS A 9 -4.38 5.47 12.29
N VAL A 10 -4.57 5.53 10.98
CA VAL A 10 -3.45 5.56 10.05
C VAL A 10 -2.57 6.77 10.30
N GLN A 11 -3.17 7.95 10.43
CA GLN A 11 -2.42 9.16 10.69
C GLN A 11 -1.67 9.10 12.02
N MET A 12 -2.32 8.56 13.04
CA MET A 12 -1.72 8.45 14.36
C MET A 12 -0.51 7.52 14.33
N LEU A 13 -0.63 6.37 13.65
CA LEU A 13 0.45 5.41 13.62
C LEU A 13 1.58 5.82 12.71
N LEU A 14 1.27 6.43 11.57
CA LEU A 14 2.26 6.73 10.56
C LEU A 14 2.68 8.19 10.55
N ARG A 15 1.87 9.06 11.13
CA ARG A 15 2.10 10.50 11.05
C ARG A 15 2.38 10.90 9.62
N PHE A 16 1.50 10.46 8.74
CA PHE A 16 1.72 10.58 7.32
C PHE A 16 0.87 11.66 6.71
N GLU A 17 1.50 12.46 5.86
CA GLU A 17 0.82 13.47 5.06
C GLU A 17 1.44 13.39 3.68
N GLY A 18 0.65 13.08 2.68
CA GLY A 18 1.20 12.87 1.37
C GLY A 18 0.19 12.98 0.28
N THR A 19 0.68 12.81 -0.93
CA THR A 19 -0.13 12.89 -2.14
C THR A 19 -0.20 11.53 -2.79
N GLN A 20 -1.40 11.13 -3.18
CA GLN A 20 -1.58 9.91 -3.93
C GLN A 20 -0.93 10.07 -5.31
N ILE A 21 -0.10 9.12 -5.68
CA ILE A 21 0.67 9.22 -6.92
C ILE A 21 0.13 8.32 -8.02
N LEU A 22 -0.52 7.22 -7.66
CA LEU A 22 -1.10 6.27 -8.62
C LEU A 22 -2.25 5.57 -7.93
N PRO A 23 -3.34 5.33 -8.65
CA PRO A 23 -3.74 5.79 -9.97
C PRO A 23 -4.45 7.14 -9.95
N GLY A 24 -3.98 8.08 -9.24
CA GLY A 24 -4.56 9.39 -9.17
C GLY A 24 -5.50 9.54 -7.98
N ASP A 25 -6.64 10.09 -8.19
CA ASP A 25 -7.55 10.46 -7.11
C ASP A 25 -8.69 9.48 -6.91
N ARG A 26 -8.48 8.21 -7.26
CA ARG A 26 -9.52 7.21 -7.11
C ARG A 26 -9.93 7.05 -5.66
N LEU A 27 -11.24 6.97 -5.44
CA LEU A 27 -11.79 6.74 -4.12
C LEU A 27 -11.79 5.25 -3.78
N PRO A 28 -11.77 4.91 -2.47
CA PRO A 28 -11.85 3.51 -2.10
C PRO A 28 -13.19 2.91 -2.49
N PRO A 29 -13.21 1.67 -2.97
CA PRO A 29 -14.45 1.02 -3.33
C PRO A 29 -15.27 0.66 -2.10
N GLY A 30 -16.58 0.73 -2.25
CA GLY A 30 -17.48 0.24 -1.22
C GLY A 30 -17.42 -1.28 -1.17
N GLY A 31 -17.65 -1.85 -0.01
CA GLY A 31 -17.70 -3.29 0.14
C GLY A 31 -16.35 -3.97 0.22
N ALA A 32 -15.27 -3.23 0.30
CA ALA A 32 -13.97 -3.85 0.52
C ALA A 32 -13.95 -4.52 1.88
N GLY A 33 -13.48 -5.77 1.93
CA GLY A 33 -13.43 -6.55 3.16
C GLY A 33 -12.13 -6.48 3.90
N GLY A 34 -11.07 -6.00 3.26
CA GLY A 34 -9.77 -5.91 3.89
C GLY A 34 -8.99 -4.72 3.41
N LEU A 35 -7.98 -4.36 4.20
CA LEU A 35 -7.09 -3.27 3.88
C LEU A 35 -5.68 -3.67 4.25
N LEU A 36 -4.77 -3.51 3.30
CA LEU A 36 -3.34 -3.64 3.57
C LEU A 36 -2.73 -2.25 3.52
N ILE A 37 -1.99 -1.92 4.56
CA ILE A 37 -1.21 -0.69 4.61
C ILE A 37 0.26 -1.11 4.59
N ASN A 38 0.98 -0.62 3.61
CA ASN A 38 2.41 -0.90 3.48
C ASN A 38 3.15 0.42 3.44
N ALA A 39 4.04 0.64 4.40
CA ALA A 39 4.72 1.92 4.53
C ALA A 39 6.21 1.69 4.73
N MET A 40 7.02 2.58 4.16
CA MET A 40 8.46 2.40 4.29
C MET A 40 9.21 3.66 3.89
N ASN A 41 10.47 3.67 4.27
CA ASN A 41 11.46 4.55 3.72
C ASN A 41 12.42 3.72 2.88
N ILE A 42 13.27 4.40 2.12
CA ILE A 42 14.23 3.73 1.24
C ILE A 42 15.57 4.43 1.37
N ALA A 43 16.64 3.68 1.26
CA ALA A 43 17.98 4.25 1.30
C ALA A 43 18.11 5.26 0.17
N PRO A 44 18.64 6.48 0.45
CA PRO A 44 18.64 7.54 -0.55
C PRO A 44 19.39 7.20 -1.85
N GLU A 45 20.41 6.37 -1.75
CA GLU A 45 21.23 6.07 -2.92
C GLU A 45 20.51 5.23 -3.96
N VAL A 46 19.39 4.58 -3.59
CA VAL A 46 18.61 3.78 -4.55
C VAL A 46 17.20 4.32 -4.72
N GLU A 47 16.95 5.52 -4.24
CA GLU A 47 15.58 6.04 -4.25
C GLU A 47 15.04 6.25 -5.66
N ALA A 48 15.87 6.71 -6.58
CA ALA A 48 15.42 6.90 -7.96
C ALA A 48 15.01 5.57 -8.59
N GLU A 49 15.82 4.53 -8.36
CA GLU A 49 15.49 3.20 -8.87
C GLU A 49 14.24 2.65 -8.16
N PHE A 50 14.10 2.91 -6.87
CA PHE A 50 12.91 2.50 -6.13
C PHE A 50 11.65 3.08 -6.75
N ASN A 51 11.68 4.36 -7.10
CA ASN A 51 10.51 5.00 -7.70
C ASN A 51 10.15 4.36 -9.04
N GLU A 52 11.15 4.02 -9.85
CA GLU A 52 10.86 3.35 -11.12
C GLU A 52 10.26 1.96 -10.90
N TRP A 53 10.84 1.19 -9.99
CA TRP A 53 10.35 -0.13 -9.65
C TRP A 53 8.90 -0.05 -9.13
N TYR A 54 8.65 0.91 -8.26
CA TYR A 54 7.36 1.09 -7.62
C TYR A 54 6.28 1.37 -8.68
N ASP A 55 6.59 2.32 -9.57
CA ASP A 55 5.61 2.77 -10.56
C ASP A 55 5.43 1.80 -11.72
N LYS A 56 6.50 1.14 -12.13
CA LYS A 56 6.49 0.34 -13.36
C LYS A 56 6.27 -1.13 -13.11
N GLU A 57 6.67 -1.65 -11.97
CA GLU A 57 6.56 -3.08 -11.71
C GLU A 57 5.71 -3.39 -10.50
N HIS A 58 6.04 -2.82 -9.34
CA HIS A 58 5.48 -3.31 -8.08
C HIS A 58 4.00 -3.01 -7.93
N ILE A 59 3.63 -1.75 -8.03
CA ILE A 59 2.23 -1.36 -7.87
C ILE A 59 1.35 -1.98 -8.96
N PRO A 60 1.73 -1.92 -10.25
CA PRO A 60 0.90 -2.56 -11.27
C PRO A 60 0.74 -4.06 -11.07
N ALA A 61 1.79 -4.75 -10.64
CA ALA A 61 1.70 -6.19 -10.44
C ALA A 61 0.74 -6.53 -9.31
N LEU A 62 0.81 -5.80 -8.21
CA LEU A 62 -0.09 -6.05 -7.10
C LEU A 62 -1.52 -5.63 -7.42
N ALA A 63 -1.69 -4.57 -8.18
CA ALA A 63 -3.02 -4.12 -8.59
C ALA A 63 -3.73 -5.16 -9.45
N ALA A 64 -3.00 -6.02 -10.13
CA ALA A 64 -3.56 -7.04 -11.00
C ALA A 64 -3.92 -8.32 -10.28
N VAL A 65 -3.57 -8.46 -9.00
CA VAL A 65 -3.84 -9.68 -8.24
C VAL A 65 -5.35 -9.83 -8.00
N PRO A 66 -5.91 -11.03 -8.20
CA PRO A 66 -7.32 -11.26 -7.89
C PRO A 66 -7.63 -10.90 -6.44
N GLY A 67 -8.69 -10.14 -6.24
CA GLY A 67 -9.08 -9.69 -4.90
C GLY A 67 -8.57 -8.33 -4.53
N VAL A 68 -7.65 -7.75 -5.29
CA VAL A 68 -7.21 -6.37 -5.09
C VAL A 68 -8.16 -5.45 -5.84
N LEU A 69 -8.95 -4.69 -5.09
CA LEU A 69 -9.97 -3.83 -5.66
C LEU A 69 -9.42 -2.49 -6.10
N CYS A 70 -8.44 -1.98 -5.38
CA CYS A 70 -7.91 -0.66 -5.62
C CYS A 70 -6.58 -0.51 -4.90
N THR A 71 -5.63 0.13 -5.54
CA THR A 71 -4.36 0.49 -4.91
C THR A 71 -4.26 2.00 -4.87
N ARG A 72 -3.76 2.52 -3.75
CA ARG A 72 -3.63 3.96 -3.55
C ARG A 72 -2.26 4.26 -2.97
N PRO A 73 -1.26 4.43 -3.82
CA PRO A 73 0.09 4.77 -3.34
C PRO A 73 0.20 6.27 -3.08
N PHE A 74 0.90 6.60 -2.02
CA PHE A 74 1.12 7.99 -1.59
C PHE A 74 2.60 8.21 -1.37
N ARG A 75 3.06 9.41 -1.67
CA ARG A 75 4.39 9.86 -1.30
C ARG A 75 4.24 10.97 -0.29
N GLY A 76 4.86 10.78 0.88
CA GLY A 76 4.71 11.72 1.97
C GLY A 76 5.54 12.96 1.79
N ARG A 77 5.00 14.07 2.29
CA ARG A 77 5.75 15.32 2.38
C ARG A 77 6.31 15.48 3.78
N SER A 78 5.67 14.86 4.75
CA SER A 78 6.13 14.87 6.12
C SER A 78 5.65 13.57 6.77
N GLY A 79 6.22 13.25 7.93
CA GLY A 79 5.87 12.05 8.65
C GLY A 79 7.08 11.13 8.79
N THR A 80 6.86 9.98 9.41
CA THR A 80 7.96 9.07 9.70
C THR A 80 8.32 8.17 8.52
N ARG A 81 7.39 7.99 7.58
CA ARG A 81 7.63 7.16 6.41
C ARG A 81 7.20 7.88 5.16
N LYS A 82 8.08 7.88 4.17
CA LYS A 82 7.85 8.64 2.94
C LYS A 82 6.89 7.94 1.98
N TYR A 83 6.93 6.60 1.94
CA TYR A 83 6.12 5.85 0.99
C TYR A 83 5.08 5.05 1.73
N VAL A 84 3.81 5.28 1.37
CA VAL A 84 2.68 4.56 1.96
C VAL A 84 1.79 4.09 0.82
N ALA A 85 1.45 2.81 0.81
CA ALA A 85 0.52 2.28 -0.17
C ALA A 85 -0.64 1.63 0.56
N LEU A 86 -1.84 1.91 0.09
CA LEU A 86 -3.05 1.32 0.61
C LEU A 86 -3.63 0.39 -0.45
N TYR A 87 -3.96 -0.83 -0.04
CA TYR A 87 -4.55 -1.81 -0.95
C TYR A 87 -5.89 -2.20 -0.38
N HIS A 88 -6.95 -1.86 -1.12
CA HIS A 88 -8.30 -2.27 -0.73
C HIS A 88 -8.55 -3.65 -1.31
N LEU A 89 -8.91 -4.59 -0.45
CA LEU A 89 -8.97 -6.01 -0.78
C LEU A 89 -10.38 -6.52 -0.56
N THR A 90 -10.76 -7.57 -1.31
CA THR A 90 -12.02 -8.25 -1.04
C THR A 90 -12.00 -8.91 0.34
N SER A 91 -10.82 -9.32 0.79
CA SER A 91 -10.65 -10.00 2.07
C SER A 91 -9.19 -9.84 2.49
N PRO A 92 -8.92 -9.81 3.81
CA PRO A 92 -7.53 -9.79 4.27
C PRO A 92 -6.71 -10.97 3.79
N THR A 93 -7.36 -12.09 3.46
CA THR A 93 -6.65 -13.30 3.04
C THR A 93 -6.04 -13.19 1.65
N VAL A 94 -6.35 -12.15 0.89
CA VAL A 94 -5.75 -11.95 -0.43
C VAL A 94 -4.23 -11.96 -0.36
N VAL A 95 -3.67 -11.39 0.73
CA VAL A 95 -2.22 -11.32 0.87
C VAL A 95 -1.57 -12.68 1.17
N GLU A 96 -2.39 -13.70 1.38
CA GLU A 96 -1.88 -15.05 1.63
C GLU A 96 -1.95 -15.93 0.39
N THR A 97 -2.51 -15.41 -0.70
CA THR A 97 -2.67 -16.21 -1.92
C THR A 97 -1.33 -16.34 -2.65
N SER A 98 -1.22 -17.39 -3.46
CA SER A 98 -0.02 -17.57 -4.26
C SER A 98 0.12 -16.47 -5.30
N GLU A 99 -0.98 -15.98 -5.82
CA GLU A 99 -0.96 -14.88 -6.79
C GLU A 99 -0.35 -13.62 -6.19
N TRP A 100 -0.72 -13.31 -4.95
CA TRP A 100 -0.14 -12.15 -4.27
C TRP A 100 1.35 -12.33 -4.06
N LYS A 101 1.74 -13.52 -3.57
CA LYS A 101 3.15 -13.79 -3.31
C LYS A 101 3.98 -13.75 -4.57
N GLN A 102 3.45 -14.28 -5.68
CA GLN A 102 4.15 -14.25 -6.95
C GLN A 102 4.28 -12.83 -7.49
N ALA A 103 3.24 -12.01 -7.32
CA ALA A 103 3.28 -10.65 -7.81
C ALA A 103 4.34 -9.82 -7.11
N ARG A 104 4.72 -10.19 -5.88
CA ARG A 104 5.75 -9.49 -5.13
C ARG A 104 7.16 -9.91 -5.48
N GLN A 105 7.30 -10.99 -6.22
CA GLN A 105 8.61 -11.59 -6.47
C GLN A 105 9.15 -11.19 -7.83
N SER A 106 10.39 -10.71 -7.85
CA SER A 106 11.11 -10.44 -9.08
C SER A 106 12.57 -10.23 -8.71
N GLU A 107 13.44 -10.27 -9.71
CA GLU A 107 14.84 -9.95 -9.48
C GLU A 107 14.99 -8.50 -9.01
N TRP A 108 14.18 -7.61 -9.56
CA TRP A 108 14.22 -6.20 -9.18
C TRP A 108 13.83 -6.02 -7.73
N THR A 109 12.76 -6.68 -7.30
CA THR A 109 12.33 -6.64 -5.90
C THR A 109 13.44 -7.15 -4.98
N THR A 110 14.03 -8.29 -5.35
CA THR A 110 15.11 -8.88 -4.55
C THR A 110 16.27 -7.93 -4.40
N ARG A 111 16.61 -7.21 -5.47
CA ARG A 111 17.73 -6.28 -5.44
C ARG A 111 17.46 -5.08 -4.54
N LEU A 112 16.21 -4.61 -4.50
CA LEU A 112 15.87 -3.43 -3.71
C LEU A 112 15.56 -3.71 -2.26
N THR A 113 15.11 -4.92 -1.94
CA THR A 113 14.66 -5.24 -0.59
C THR A 113 15.69 -4.92 0.51
N PRO A 114 17.00 -5.19 0.34
CA PRO A 114 17.95 -4.86 1.41
C PRO A 114 18.03 -3.37 1.72
N HIS A 115 17.51 -2.52 0.85
CA HIS A 115 17.58 -1.06 1.01
C HIS A 115 16.32 -0.49 1.64
N PHE A 116 15.34 -1.32 1.95
CA PHE A 116 14.13 -0.86 2.63
C PHE A 116 14.45 -0.47 4.06
N ARG A 117 13.80 0.60 4.54
CA ARG A 117 14.00 1.12 5.89
C ARG A 117 12.65 1.34 6.55
N ASP A 118 12.59 1.11 7.84
CA ASP A 118 11.41 1.42 8.65
C ASP A 118 10.12 0.82 8.10
N HIS A 119 10.21 -0.40 7.58
CA HIS A 119 9.08 -1.05 6.93
C HIS A 119 7.98 -1.37 7.94
N LEU A 120 6.75 -0.97 7.59
CA LEU A 120 5.57 -1.26 8.38
C LEU A 120 4.53 -1.88 7.47
N ARG A 121 3.94 -2.98 7.91
CA ARG A 121 2.92 -3.67 7.15
C ARG A 121 1.78 -4.03 8.09
N LEU A 122 0.59 -3.55 7.77
CA LEU A 122 -0.61 -3.83 8.55
C LEU A 122 -1.68 -4.40 7.64
N VAL A 123 -2.27 -5.51 8.05
CA VAL A 123 -3.39 -6.09 7.33
C VAL A 123 -4.56 -6.10 8.30
N THR A 124 -5.70 -5.56 7.87
CA THR A 124 -6.83 -5.42 8.76
C THR A 124 -8.13 -5.58 7.99
N THR A 125 -9.18 -5.89 8.71
CA THR A 125 -10.52 -5.89 8.15
C THR A 125 -10.97 -4.44 8.03
N GLN A 126 -11.43 -4.07 6.85
CA GLN A 126 -11.89 -2.72 6.64
C GLN A 126 -13.30 -2.56 7.19
N TYR A 127 -13.48 -1.53 8.00
CA TYR A 127 -14.82 -1.19 8.50
C TYR A 127 -15.63 -0.55 7.39
N VAL A 128 -16.87 -1.00 7.23
CA VAL A 128 -17.78 -0.44 6.24
C VAL A 128 -18.91 0.28 6.99
N ARG A 129 -18.93 1.60 6.87
CA ARG A 129 -19.93 2.40 7.52
C ARG A 129 -21.32 2.09 6.98
N GLY A 130 -22.29 2.21 7.85
CA GLY A 130 -23.66 2.00 7.45
C GLY A 130 -24.09 0.56 7.45
N ARG A 131 -23.20 -0.32 7.80
CA ARG A 131 -23.53 -1.73 7.92
C ARG A 131 -23.95 -2.12 9.31
N SER A 132 -23.72 -1.27 10.23
CA SER A 132 -24.08 -1.50 11.61
C SER A 132 -25.54 -1.21 11.83
#